data_eddb404ddf4b98ed79beb0eddf03b95f
#
_entry.id   eddb404ddf4b98ed79beb0eddf03b95f
#
_cell.length_a   1.000
_cell.length_b   1.000
_cell.length_c   1.000
_cell.angle_alpha   90.00
_cell.angle_beta   90.00
_cell.angle_gamma   90.00
#
_symmetry.space_group_name_H-M   'P 1'
#
loop_
_entity.id
_entity.type
_entity.pdbx_description
1 polymer ?
#
loop_
_entity_poly.entity_id
_entity_poly.type
_entity_poly.pdbx_seq_one_letter_code
_entity_poly.pdbx_strand_id
1 'polypeptide(L)'
;LMKLLFKYGGLLCPISFLCMRDLISLYDQGVSGNRMFLCETLDENITSTSDTFFPNMMFSGSPKQDTTLGQFINYLERTISSDYTAESKFLGSYDRWCESKIREGKINLIDGRLIGIKSTNNNPIRIEDLMGNTYLKLSNDTYGILIPAKQLLSRRKYEWFTRMSEQQVMESDIIIGNYLLLSAAPEEQQGLLEPFKQKTNWVGFWKTPLYDGLYGLKPNFLGDNLIKVKYPGR
;
A
#
# COMPACT_ATOMS: atom_id res chain seq x y z
N LEU A 1 9.89 -12.22 10.74
CA LEU A 1 9.87 -12.19 9.27
C LEU A 1 11.30 -12.14 8.70
N MET A 2 12.16 -11.19 9.08
CA MET A 2 13.53 -11.07 8.56
C MET A 2 14.37 -12.36 8.72
N LYS A 3 14.24 -13.08 9.84
CA LYS A 3 14.91 -14.39 10.02
C LYS A 3 14.42 -15.46 9.04
N LEU A 4 13.14 -15.43 8.66
CA LEU A 4 12.62 -16.34 7.63
C LEU A 4 13.19 -15.98 6.26
N LEU A 5 13.19 -14.69 5.92
CA LEU A 5 13.78 -14.20 4.68
C LEU A 5 15.27 -14.54 4.58
N PHE A 6 16.02 -14.39 5.67
CA PHE A 6 17.43 -14.81 5.73
C PHE A 6 17.61 -16.31 5.49
N LYS A 7 16.76 -17.14 6.14
CA LYS A 7 16.88 -18.60 6.07
C LYS A 7 16.54 -19.16 4.69
N TYR A 8 15.49 -18.62 4.07
CA TYR A 8 14.91 -19.19 2.85
C TYR A 8 15.15 -18.35 1.59
N GLY A 9 15.44 -17.07 1.74
CA GLY A 9 15.40 -16.12 0.65
C GLY A 9 13.96 -15.78 0.26
N GLY A 10 13.79 -15.04 -0.83
CA GLY A 10 12.48 -14.74 -1.41
C GLY A 10 12.05 -13.29 -1.20
N LEU A 11 10.76 -13.07 -1.36
CA LEU A 11 10.11 -11.76 -1.30
C LEU A 11 9.17 -11.68 -0.09
N LEU A 12 9.31 -10.62 0.69
CA LEU A 12 8.36 -10.21 1.70
C LEU A 12 7.48 -9.11 1.09
N CYS A 13 6.19 -9.39 0.94
CA CYS A 13 5.22 -8.49 0.34
C CYS A 13 4.14 -8.12 1.38
N PRO A 14 3.79 -6.84 1.54
CA PRO A 14 2.70 -6.42 2.41
C PRO A 14 1.35 -6.94 1.93
N ILE A 15 0.45 -7.30 2.86
CA ILE A 15 -0.92 -7.73 2.53
C ILE A 15 -1.69 -6.62 1.78
N SER A 16 -1.33 -5.36 2.04
CA SER A 16 -1.95 -4.20 1.38
C SER A 16 -1.37 -3.89 -0.01
N PHE A 17 -0.54 -4.76 -0.55
CA PHE A 17 -0.05 -4.61 -1.92
C PHE A 17 -1.03 -5.26 -2.90
N LEU A 18 -1.62 -4.45 -3.74
CA LEU A 18 -2.48 -4.88 -4.83
C LEU A 18 -1.61 -5.30 -6.01
N CYS A 19 -1.42 -6.60 -6.16
CA CYS A 19 -0.58 -7.17 -7.20
C CYS A 19 -1.31 -7.15 -8.56
N MET A 20 -0.69 -6.59 -9.59
CA MET A 20 -1.24 -6.47 -10.95
C MET A 20 -0.41 -7.25 -11.98
N ARG A 21 0.76 -7.74 -11.58
CA ARG A 21 1.68 -8.53 -12.42
C ARG A 21 2.41 -9.56 -11.57
N ASP A 22 3.01 -10.54 -12.25
CA ASP A 22 3.92 -11.49 -11.61
C ASP A 22 5.10 -10.77 -10.94
N LEU A 23 5.38 -11.16 -9.69
CA LEU A 23 6.42 -10.55 -8.86
C LEU A 23 7.80 -11.23 -9.00
N ILE A 24 7.92 -12.29 -9.80
CA ILE A 24 9.20 -12.97 -10.02
C ILE A 24 10.20 -11.99 -10.64
N SER A 25 9.80 -11.27 -11.68
CA SER A 25 10.65 -10.29 -12.34
C SER A 25 11.02 -9.10 -11.44
N LEU A 26 10.13 -8.67 -10.55
CA LEU A 26 10.44 -7.66 -9.51
C LEU A 26 11.51 -8.21 -8.55
N TYR A 27 11.35 -9.45 -8.13
CA TYR A 27 12.32 -10.11 -7.25
C TYR A 27 13.69 -10.22 -7.93
N ASP A 28 13.75 -10.74 -9.15
CA ASP A 28 14.99 -10.92 -9.90
C ASP A 28 15.72 -9.59 -10.13
N GLN A 29 14.97 -8.54 -10.47
CA GLN A 29 15.52 -7.19 -10.57
C GLN A 29 16.06 -6.70 -9.22
N GLY A 30 15.31 -6.94 -8.16
CA GLY A 30 15.65 -6.49 -6.81
C GLY A 30 16.93 -7.14 -6.28
N VAL A 31 17.09 -8.45 -6.45
CA VAL A 31 18.28 -9.19 -5.97
C VAL A 31 19.48 -9.09 -6.89
N SER A 32 19.47 -8.18 -7.85
CA SER A 32 20.58 -7.99 -8.78
C SER A 32 21.91 -7.81 -8.03
N GLY A 33 22.96 -8.46 -8.52
CA GLY A 33 24.24 -8.50 -7.82
C GLY A 33 24.25 -9.35 -6.54
N ASN A 34 23.30 -10.27 -6.39
CA ASN A 34 23.14 -11.16 -5.24
C ASN A 34 23.06 -10.40 -3.89
N ARG A 35 22.24 -9.34 -3.84
CA ARG A 35 22.05 -8.48 -2.68
C ARG A 35 20.59 -8.43 -2.29
N MET A 36 20.35 -8.17 -1.01
CA MET A 36 18.99 -7.84 -0.57
C MET A 36 18.52 -6.51 -1.19
N PHE A 37 17.22 -6.35 -1.26
CA PHE A 37 16.59 -5.09 -1.67
C PHE A 37 15.47 -4.66 -0.73
N LEU A 38 15.21 -3.37 -0.74
CA LEU A 38 14.06 -2.74 -0.09
C LEU A 38 13.29 -1.96 -1.15
N CYS A 39 11.97 -1.94 -1.05
CA CYS A 39 11.16 -1.03 -1.84
C CYS A 39 11.03 0.30 -1.11
N GLU A 40 10.80 1.37 -1.84
CA GLU A 40 10.45 2.65 -1.24
C GLU A 40 9.05 2.63 -0.62
N THR A 41 8.82 3.46 0.36
CA THR A 41 7.50 3.77 0.91
C THR A 41 7.38 5.26 1.18
N LEU A 42 6.16 5.73 1.33
CA LEU A 42 5.88 7.10 1.78
C LEU A 42 5.71 7.10 3.31
N ASP A 43 6.19 8.14 3.99
CA ASP A 43 5.93 8.28 5.43
C ASP A 43 4.44 8.53 5.68
N GLU A 44 3.80 7.57 6.32
CA GLU A 44 2.38 7.64 6.65
C GLU A 44 2.08 8.40 7.94
N ASN A 45 3.11 8.72 8.73
CA ASN A 45 2.92 9.35 10.04
C ASN A 45 2.90 10.88 9.99
N ILE A 46 3.35 11.46 8.90
CA ILE A 46 3.42 12.90 8.74
C ILE A 46 2.18 13.37 7.98
N THR A 47 1.52 14.37 8.54
CA THR A 47 0.41 15.03 7.87
C THR A 47 0.82 15.50 6.48
N SER A 48 0.23 14.95 5.49
CA SER A 48 0.03 15.29 4.08
C SER A 48 1.04 16.16 3.30
N THR A 49 2.10 16.67 3.90
CA THR A 49 3.04 17.61 3.26
C THR A 49 4.42 17.03 2.96
N SER A 50 4.72 15.82 3.45
CA SER A 50 6.00 15.19 3.21
C SER A 50 5.97 14.37 1.91
N ASP A 51 6.79 14.76 0.95
CA ASP A 51 7.05 14.01 -0.27
C ASP A 51 8.31 13.13 -0.13
N THR A 52 8.66 12.79 1.10
CA THR A 52 9.86 12.01 1.42
C THR A 52 9.55 10.52 1.34
N PHE A 53 10.38 9.81 0.61
CA PHE A 53 10.30 8.37 0.45
C PHE A 53 11.40 7.70 1.27
N PHE A 54 11.06 6.58 1.87
CA PHE A 54 11.92 5.82 2.78
C PHE A 54 12.02 4.36 2.34
N PRO A 55 13.09 3.65 2.75
CA PRO A 55 13.15 2.20 2.56
C PRO A 55 12.09 1.46 3.37
N ASN A 56 11.35 0.56 2.75
CA ASN A 56 10.29 -0.22 3.40
C ASN A 56 10.77 -1.63 3.76
N MET A 57 10.91 -1.90 5.06
CA MET A 57 11.28 -3.21 5.57
C MET A 57 10.24 -4.29 5.25
N MET A 58 8.96 -3.93 5.24
CA MET A 58 7.86 -4.87 5.01
C MET A 58 7.66 -5.21 3.53
N PHE A 59 8.28 -4.45 2.63
CA PHE A 59 8.33 -4.78 1.20
C PHE A 59 9.79 -4.89 0.78
N SER A 60 10.32 -6.08 0.90
CA SER A 60 11.74 -6.36 0.72
C SER A 60 11.96 -7.77 0.18
N GLY A 61 13.11 -7.99 -0.40
CA GLY A 61 13.50 -9.31 -0.84
C GLY A 61 15.00 -9.57 -0.62
N SER A 62 15.38 -10.82 -0.62
CA SER A 62 16.76 -11.19 -0.37
C SER A 62 17.09 -12.55 -0.98
N PRO A 63 18.31 -12.75 -1.45
CA PRO A 63 18.87 -14.07 -1.63
C PRO A 63 18.96 -14.78 -0.29
N LYS A 64 18.99 -16.11 -0.32
CA LYS A 64 19.17 -16.91 0.88
C LYS A 64 20.53 -16.60 1.53
N GLN A 65 20.52 -16.41 2.85
CA GLN A 65 21.72 -16.18 3.68
C GLN A 65 22.53 -14.93 3.25
N ASP A 66 21.84 -13.89 2.78
CA ASP A 66 22.48 -12.63 2.48
C ASP A 66 23.15 -12.01 3.72
N THR A 67 24.43 -11.64 3.56
CA THR A 67 25.25 -11.15 4.69
C THR A 67 24.75 -9.81 5.24
N THR A 68 24.23 -8.94 4.36
CA THR A 68 23.70 -7.62 4.75
C THR A 68 22.38 -7.78 5.51
N LEU A 69 21.54 -8.73 5.09
CA LEU A 69 20.33 -9.08 5.83
C LEU A 69 20.67 -9.67 7.21
N GLY A 70 21.73 -10.48 7.32
CA GLY A 70 22.24 -10.96 8.61
C GLY A 70 22.66 -9.81 9.52
N GLN A 71 23.41 -8.84 9.01
CA GLN A 71 23.79 -7.63 9.74
C GLN A 71 22.55 -6.81 10.13
N PHE A 72 21.56 -6.72 9.26
CA PHE A 72 20.31 -6.02 9.53
C PHE A 72 19.52 -6.67 10.68
N ILE A 73 19.43 -8.00 10.71
CA ILE A 73 18.78 -8.72 11.81
C ILE A 73 19.49 -8.42 13.14
N ASN A 74 20.81 -8.49 13.17
CA ASN A 74 21.59 -8.17 14.38
C ASN A 74 21.38 -6.72 14.83
N TYR A 75 21.30 -5.78 13.88
CA TYR A 75 21.01 -4.38 14.16
C TYR A 75 19.61 -4.21 14.78
N LEU A 76 18.58 -4.84 14.20
CA LEU A 76 17.21 -4.79 14.74
C LEU A 76 17.14 -5.37 16.16
N GLU A 77 17.77 -6.53 16.40
CA GLU A 77 17.78 -7.17 17.73
C GLU A 77 18.42 -6.28 18.78
N ARG A 78 19.54 -5.63 18.46
CA ARG A 78 20.19 -4.67 19.36
C ARG A 78 19.31 -3.45 19.62
N THR A 79 18.74 -2.87 18.59
CA THR A 79 17.90 -1.66 18.71
C THR A 79 16.63 -1.95 19.51
N ILE A 80 15.95 -3.06 19.24
CA ILE A 80 14.76 -3.46 19.98
C ILE A 80 15.06 -3.77 21.44
N SER A 81 16.24 -4.35 21.73
CA SER A 81 16.63 -4.67 23.10
C SER A 81 17.11 -3.46 23.92
N SER A 82 17.57 -2.41 23.26
CA SER A 82 18.16 -1.24 23.92
C SER A 82 17.22 -0.02 24.02
N ASP A 83 16.22 0.07 23.15
CA ASP A 83 15.38 1.26 23.04
C ASP A 83 13.89 0.90 23.18
N TYR A 84 13.37 1.01 24.40
CA TYR A 84 11.97 0.73 24.70
C TYR A 84 11.04 1.93 24.47
N THR A 85 11.56 3.09 24.08
CA THR A 85 10.88 4.31 24.45
C THR A 85 10.12 5.03 23.36
N ALA A 86 10.40 4.79 22.08
CA ALA A 86 9.64 5.46 21.04
C ALA A 86 9.80 4.81 19.67
N GLU A 87 8.67 4.43 19.07
CA GLU A 87 8.58 3.97 17.67
C GLU A 87 9.25 4.95 16.70
N SER A 88 9.09 6.25 16.90
CA SER A 88 9.72 7.29 16.07
C SER A 88 11.24 7.27 16.11
N LYS A 89 11.85 7.02 17.26
CA LYS A 89 13.31 6.89 17.37
C LYS A 89 13.81 5.62 16.70
N PHE A 90 13.07 4.53 16.83
CA PHE A 90 13.36 3.28 16.17
C PHE A 90 13.33 3.44 14.65
N LEU A 91 12.25 4.01 14.09
CA LEU A 91 12.10 4.24 12.65
C LEU A 91 13.20 5.14 12.11
N GLY A 92 13.49 6.27 12.75
CA GLY A 92 14.55 7.17 12.30
C GLY A 92 15.96 6.54 12.36
N SER A 93 16.21 5.63 13.30
CA SER A 93 17.46 4.88 13.36
C SER A 93 17.53 3.83 12.26
N TYR A 94 16.43 3.15 12.00
CA TYR A 94 16.28 2.19 10.92
C TYR A 94 16.53 2.84 9.56
N ASP A 95 15.88 3.96 9.26
CA ASP A 95 16.03 4.65 7.98
C ASP A 95 17.48 5.05 7.72
N ARG A 96 18.15 5.64 8.71
CA ARG A 96 19.57 6.01 8.60
C ARG A 96 20.47 4.81 8.35
N TRP A 97 20.20 3.68 9.00
CA TRP A 97 20.97 2.46 8.77
C TRP A 97 20.78 1.96 7.34
N CYS A 98 19.53 1.87 6.87
CA CYS A 98 19.19 1.46 5.50
C CYS A 98 19.81 2.38 4.46
N GLU A 99 19.68 3.70 4.62
CA GLU A 99 20.27 4.68 3.71
C GLU A 99 21.79 4.56 3.63
N SER A 100 22.47 4.30 4.76
CA SER A 100 23.91 4.04 4.76
C SER A 100 24.25 2.84 3.90
N LYS A 101 23.51 1.73 4.06
CA LYS A 101 23.76 0.50 3.32
C LYS A 101 23.40 0.59 1.83
N ILE A 102 22.39 1.39 1.49
CA ILE A 102 22.05 1.70 0.11
C ILE A 102 23.19 2.52 -0.53
N ARG A 103 23.68 3.56 0.15
CA ARG A 103 24.83 4.35 -0.33
C ARG A 103 26.12 3.55 -0.48
N GLU A 104 26.34 2.56 0.41
CA GLU A 104 27.46 1.62 0.31
C GLU A 104 27.27 0.59 -0.83
N GLY A 105 26.13 0.58 -1.52
CA GLY A 105 25.79 -0.38 -2.57
C GLY A 105 25.59 -1.80 -2.05
N LYS A 106 25.27 -1.99 -0.78
CA LYS A 106 25.00 -3.29 -0.15
C LYS A 106 23.54 -3.69 -0.16
N ILE A 107 22.65 -2.72 -0.29
CA ILE A 107 21.21 -2.91 -0.42
C ILE A 107 20.76 -2.21 -1.71
N ASN A 108 19.98 -2.92 -2.52
CA ASN A 108 19.33 -2.32 -3.68
C ASN A 108 18.04 -1.62 -3.24
N LEU A 109 17.75 -0.45 -3.79
CA LEU A 109 16.50 0.25 -3.55
C LEU A 109 15.62 0.15 -4.81
N ILE A 110 14.43 -0.39 -4.65
CA ILE A 110 13.43 -0.47 -5.70
C ILE A 110 12.62 0.82 -5.70
N ASP A 111 12.58 1.47 -6.86
CA ASP A 111 11.85 2.73 -7.06
C ASP A 111 10.35 2.55 -6.81
N GLY A 112 9.77 3.49 -6.09
CA GLY A 112 8.33 3.47 -5.75
C GLY A 112 7.38 3.51 -6.94
N ARG A 113 7.85 3.87 -8.15
CA ARG A 113 7.07 3.76 -9.39
C ARG A 113 6.71 2.32 -9.72
N LEU A 114 7.59 1.39 -9.37
CA LEU A 114 7.37 -0.04 -9.64
C LEU A 114 6.31 -0.65 -8.72
N ILE A 115 6.06 -0.05 -7.59
CA ILE A 115 5.08 -0.53 -6.59
C ILE A 115 3.92 0.45 -6.37
N GLY A 116 3.75 1.40 -7.29
CA GLY A 116 2.59 2.28 -7.32
C GLY A 116 2.47 3.28 -6.16
N ILE A 117 3.58 3.65 -5.51
CA ILE A 117 3.61 4.75 -4.54
C ILE A 117 4.08 6.07 -5.13
N LYS A 118 4.63 6.03 -6.33
CA LYS A 118 5.00 7.20 -7.15
C LYS A 118 4.31 7.15 -8.50
N SER A 119 3.87 8.29 -8.96
CA SER A 119 3.42 8.48 -10.33
C SER A 119 4.60 8.50 -11.32
N THR A 120 4.32 8.50 -12.61
CA THR A 120 5.33 8.68 -13.67
C THR A 120 6.13 9.97 -13.50
N ASN A 121 5.55 11.00 -12.87
CA ASN A 121 6.19 12.29 -12.61
C ASN A 121 6.91 12.34 -11.25
N ASN A 122 7.14 11.22 -10.60
CA ASN A 122 7.71 11.08 -9.26
C ASN A 122 6.89 11.74 -8.12
N ASN A 123 5.66 12.14 -8.38
CA ASN A 123 4.77 12.62 -7.33
C ASN A 123 4.27 11.44 -6.48
N PRO A 124 4.15 11.62 -5.16
CA PRO A 124 3.61 10.57 -4.31
C PRO A 124 2.15 10.26 -4.67
N ILE A 125 1.79 8.98 -4.67
CA ILE A 125 0.40 8.54 -4.77
C ILE A 125 -0.12 8.39 -3.35
N ARG A 126 -1.07 9.25 -3.01
CA ARG A 126 -1.63 9.35 -1.66
C ARG A 126 -2.96 8.64 -1.55
N ILE A 127 -3.41 8.46 -0.32
CA ILE A 127 -4.73 7.89 -0.06
C ILE A 127 -5.85 8.72 -0.72
N GLU A 128 -5.67 10.04 -0.81
CA GLU A 128 -6.59 10.95 -1.49
C GLU A 128 -6.77 10.62 -2.96
N ASP A 129 -5.68 10.25 -3.63
CA ASP A 129 -5.69 9.87 -5.06
C ASP A 129 -6.39 8.52 -5.23
N LEU A 130 -6.10 7.56 -4.35
CA LEU A 130 -6.73 6.23 -4.37
C LEU A 130 -8.23 6.27 -4.06
N MET A 131 -8.66 7.21 -3.25
CA MET A 131 -10.06 7.42 -2.88
C MET A 131 -10.78 8.41 -3.80
N GLY A 132 -10.10 8.90 -4.82
CA GLY A 132 -10.68 9.72 -5.88
C GLY A 132 -11.36 8.89 -6.96
N ASN A 133 -11.77 9.54 -8.03
CA ASN A 133 -12.40 8.95 -9.22
C ASN A 133 -11.54 9.10 -10.49
N THR A 134 -10.32 9.57 -10.35
CA THR A 134 -9.41 9.81 -11.47
C THR A 134 -8.34 8.73 -11.51
N TYR A 135 -8.08 8.16 -12.67
CA TYR A 135 -7.02 7.16 -12.85
C TYR A 135 -5.66 7.71 -12.47
N LEU A 136 -4.89 6.88 -11.79
CA LEU A 136 -3.52 7.21 -11.38
C LEU A 136 -2.59 7.21 -12.60
N LYS A 137 -1.63 8.12 -12.58
CA LYS A 137 -0.57 8.15 -13.60
C LYS A 137 0.53 7.14 -13.22
N LEU A 138 0.21 5.86 -13.30
CA LEU A 138 1.16 4.78 -13.02
C LEU A 138 2.17 4.61 -14.14
N SER A 139 3.35 4.09 -13.80
CA SER A 139 4.33 3.64 -14.79
C SER A 139 3.81 2.40 -15.54
N ASN A 140 4.17 2.27 -16.81
CA ASN A 140 3.88 1.06 -17.57
C ASN A 140 4.55 -0.19 -16.98
N ASP A 141 5.62 -0.01 -16.20
CA ASP A 141 6.37 -1.09 -15.57
C ASP A 141 5.91 -1.37 -14.13
N THR A 142 4.83 -0.75 -13.68
CA THR A 142 4.28 -0.95 -12.33
C THR A 142 3.82 -2.40 -12.13
N TYR A 143 4.27 -3.03 -11.06
CA TYR A 143 3.85 -4.38 -10.65
C TYR A 143 2.56 -4.39 -9.86
N GLY A 144 2.17 -3.24 -9.31
CA GLY A 144 0.97 -3.11 -8.50
C GLY A 144 0.94 -1.83 -7.71
N ILE A 145 0.02 -1.73 -6.78
CA ILE A 145 -0.21 -0.53 -5.97
C ILE A 145 -0.10 -0.88 -4.49
N LEU A 146 0.83 -0.24 -3.78
CA LEU A 146 0.90 -0.34 -2.33
C LEU A 146 -0.15 0.58 -1.71
N ILE A 147 -1.20 -0.02 -1.17
CA ILE A 147 -2.28 0.72 -0.52
C ILE A 147 -1.84 1.13 0.89
N PRO A 148 -1.95 2.42 1.26
CA PRO A 148 -1.61 2.90 2.60
C PRO A 148 -2.68 2.49 3.62
N ALA A 149 -2.74 1.20 3.96
CA ALA A 149 -3.77 0.61 4.81
C ALA A 149 -3.90 1.28 6.17
N LYS A 150 -2.78 1.70 6.78
CA LYS A 150 -2.79 2.42 8.05
C LYS A 150 -3.56 3.73 7.97
N GLN A 151 -3.42 4.46 6.86
CA GLN A 151 -4.16 5.70 6.65
C GLN A 151 -5.66 5.45 6.42
N LEU A 152 -6.02 4.38 5.70
CA LEU A 152 -7.41 3.99 5.54
C LEU A 152 -8.08 3.70 6.90
N LEU A 153 -7.36 3.01 7.79
CA LEU A 153 -7.88 2.62 9.10
C LEU A 153 -7.94 3.79 10.10
N SER A 154 -7.01 4.71 10.02
CA SER A 154 -6.87 5.78 11.03
C SER A 154 -7.57 7.08 10.67
N ARG A 155 -7.80 7.36 9.39
CA ARG A 155 -8.45 8.58 8.94
C ARG A 155 -9.96 8.42 8.88
N ARG A 156 -10.68 9.13 9.74
CA ARG A 156 -12.16 9.13 9.76
C ARG A 156 -12.78 9.37 8.39
N LYS A 157 -12.14 10.19 7.55
CA LYS A 157 -12.62 10.49 6.19
C LYS A 157 -12.72 9.26 5.29
N TYR A 158 -11.88 8.24 5.53
CA TYR A 158 -11.75 7.06 4.67
C TYR A 158 -12.07 5.74 5.38
N GLU A 159 -12.28 5.76 6.69
CA GLU A 159 -12.57 4.56 7.50
C GLU A 159 -13.77 3.76 6.96
N TRP A 160 -14.74 4.44 6.38
CA TRP A 160 -15.91 3.80 5.78
C TRP A 160 -15.55 2.76 4.72
N PHE A 161 -14.48 2.97 3.95
CA PHE A 161 -14.04 2.04 2.92
C PHE A 161 -13.64 0.69 3.52
N THR A 162 -13.03 0.66 4.69
CA THR A 162 -12.59 -0.57 5.36
C THR A 162 -13.77 -1.43 5.86
N ARG A 163 -14.97 -0.88 5.85
CA ARG A 163 -16.19 -1.54 6.30
C ARG A 163 -17.11 -1.94 5.14
N MET A 164 -16.72 -1.66 3.92
CA MET A 164 -17.46 -2.07 2.74
C MET A 164 -17.33 -3.57 2.53
N SER A 165 -18.41 -4.21 2.05
CA SER A 165 -18.32 -5.55 1.50
C SER A 165 -17.58 -5.53 0.16
N GLU A 166 -17.10 -6.68 -0.26
CA GLU A 166 -16.48 -6.84 -1.58
C GLU A 166 -17.38 -6.28 -2.70
N GLN A 167 -18.66 -6.65 -2.71
CA GLN A 167 -19.62 -6.17 -3.69
C GLN A 167 -19.73 -4.63 -3.66
N GLN A 168 -19.75 -4.03 -2.50
CA GLN A 168 -19.84 -2.57 -2.34
C GLN A 168 -18.59 -1.85 -2.86
N VAL A 169 -17.41 -2.43 -2.65
CA VAL A 169 -16.16 -1.89 -3.19
C VAL A 169 -16.19 -1.95 -4.72
N MET A 170 -16.61 -3.08 -5.27
CA MET A 170 -16.68 -3.31 -6.71
C MET A 170 -17.69 -2.40 -7.42
N GLU A 171 -18.76 -2.01 -6.75
CA GLU A 171 -19.79 -1.13 -7.28
C GLU A 171 -19.56 0.36 -6.97
N SER A 172 -18.49 0.67 -6.25
CA SER A 172 -18.14 2.05 -5.92
C SER A 172 -17.46 2.75 -7.10
N ASP A 173 -17.70 4.05 -7.26
CA ASP A 173 -17.06 4.88 -8.29
C ASP A 173 -15.66 5.38 -7.88
N ILE A 174 -15.02 4.71 -6.90
CA ILE A 174 -13.68 5.07 -6.45
C ILE A 174 -12.61 4.30 -7.23
N ILE A 175 -11.49 4.98 -7.49
CA ILE A 175 -10.46 4.40 -8.35
C ILE A 175 -9.81 3.15 -7.76
N ILE A 176 -9.68 3.07 -6.45
CA ILE A 176 -9.14 1.87 -5.78
C ILE A 176 -10.04 0.64 -6.04
N GLY A 177 -11.36 0.82 -6.10
CA GLY A 177 -12.30 -0.25 -6.46
C GLY A 177 -12.03 -0.78 -7.87
N ASN A 178 -11.81 0.11 -8.82
CA ASN A 178 -11.49 -0.26 -10.20
C ASN A 178 -10.17 -1.03 -10.30
N TYR A 179 -9.14 -0.62 -9.57
CA TYR A 179 -7.86 -1.34 -9.55
C TYR A 179 -7.98 -2.72 -8.86
N LEU A 180 -8.79 -2.83 -7.82
CA LEU A 180 -9.09 -4.12 -7.19
C LEU A 180 -9.78 -5.08 -8.18
N LEU A 181 -10.74 -4.58 -8.95
CA LEU A 181 -11.38 -5.36 -10.02
C LEU A 181 -10.37 -5.83 -11.07
N LEU A 182 -9.54 -4.92 -11.55
CA LEU A 182 -8.52 -5.23 -12.55
C LEU A 182 -7.53 -6.29 -12.04
N SER A 183 -7.14 -6.23 -10.78
CA SER A 183 -6.20 -7.21 -10.20
C SER A 183 -6.83 -8.58 -9.96
N ALA A 184 -8.13 -8.63 -9.74
CA ALA A 184 -8.86 -9.88 -9.51
C ALA A 184 -9.25 -10.59 -10.82
N ALA A 185 -9.24 -9.87 -11.95
CA ALA A 185 -9.60 -10.45 -13.24
C ALA A 185 -8.45 -11.24 -13.84
N PRO A 186 -8.70 -12.41 -14.44
CA PRO A 186 -7.71 -13.07 -15.28
C PRO A 186 -7.18 -12.13 -16.36
N GLU A 187 -5.89 -12.24 -16.68
CA GLU A 187 -5.24 -11.36 -17.68
C GLU A 187 -6.01 -11.29 -19.00
N GLU A 188 -6.56 -12.42 -19.44
CA GLU A 188 -7.36 -12.55 -20.66
C GLU A 188 -8.68 -11.75 -20.59
N GLN A 189 -9.18 -11.45 -19.40
CA GLN A 189 -10.44 -10.75 -19.18
C GLN A 189 -10.26 -9.30 -18.75
N GLN A 190 -9.06 -8.87 -18.43
CA GLN A 190 -8.80 -7.49 -17.94
C GLN A 190 -9.26 -6.40 -18.92
N GLY A 191 -9.22 -6.65 -20.20
CA GLY A 191 -9.73 -5.76 -21.24
C GLY A 191 -11.24 -5.84 -21.49
N LEU A 192 -11.91 -6.85 -20.92
CA LEU A 192 -13.33 -7.15 -21.16
C LEU A 192 -14.25 -6.77 -19.99
N LEU A 193 -13.68 -6.28 -18.90
CA LEU A 193 -14.45 -5.83 -17.74
C LEU A 193 -15.28 -4.61 -18.11
N GLU A 194 -16.57 -4.81 -18.29
CA GLU A 194 -17.49 -3.69 -18.38
C GLU A 194 -17.60 -2.97 -17.02
N PRO A 195 -17.72 -1.64 -17.00
CA PRO A 195 -17.99 -0.92 -15.79
C PRO A 195 -19.27 -1.46 -15.16
N PHE A 196 -19.25 -1.67 -13.85
CA PHE A 196 -20.43 -2.10 -13.12
C PHE A 196 -21.56 -1.12 -13.31
N LYS A 197 -22.62 -1.55 -13.99
CA LYS A 197 -23.82 -0.73 -14.26
C LYS A 197 -24.92 -0.90 -13.21
N GLN A 198 -24.81 -1.91 -12.37
CA GLN A 198 -25.85 -2.20 -11.37
C GLN A 198 -25.63 -1.37 -10.11
N LYS A 199 -26.61 -0.56 -9.82
CA LYS A 199 -26.71 0.15 -8.56
C LYS A 199 -27.21 -0.79 -7.48
N THR A 200 -26.45 -0.98 -6.42
CA THR A 200 -26.89 -1.81 -5.30
C THR A 200 -27.76 -1.04 -4.33
N ASN A 201 -28.75 -1.72 -3.83
CA ASN A 201 -29.54 -1.28 -2.67
C ASN A 201 -28.83 -1.62 -1.37
N TRP A 202 -27.54 -1.33 -1.28
CA TRP A 202 -26.88 -1.71 -0.06
C TRP A 202 -26.99 -0.70 1.04
N VAL A 203 -26.76 -1.22 2.13
CA VAL A 203 -27.10 -0.72 3.41
C VAL A 203 -25.92 -0.83 4.37
N GLY A 204 -24.76 -0.61 3.91
CA GLY A 204 -23.57 -0.71 4.72
C GLY A 204 -23.64 0.11 6.01
N PHE A 205 -22.51 0.30 6.62
CA PHE A 205 -22.38 1.08 7.87
C PHE A 205 -22.84 2.54 7.77
N TRP A 206 -23.02 3.06 6.56
CA TRP A 206 -23.70 4.34 6.31
C TRP A 206 -25.12 4.42 6.90
N LYS A 207 -25.68 3.28 7.23
CA LYS A 207 -26.96 3.23 7.95
C LYS A 207 -26.90 3.63 9.40
N THR A 208 -25.76 3.87 9.95
CA THR A 208 -25.67 4.26 11.34
C THR A 208 -25.97 5.76 11.44
N PRO A 209 -27.20 6.13 11.77
CA PRO A 209 -27.69 7.50 11.59
C PRO A 209 -27.08 8.49 12.54
N LEU A 210 -26.62 8.00 13.66
CA LEU A 210 -25.94 8.81 14.66
C LEU A 210 -24.60 9.35 14.18
N TYR A 211 -24.16 8.95 12.99
CA TYR A 211 -22.76 9.06 12.63
C TYR A 211 -22.51 9.58 11.22
N ASP A 212 -23.49 10.22 10.61
CA ASP A 212 -23.28 10.92 9.35
C ASP A 212 -22.07 11.89 9.42
N GLY A 213 -21.71 12.32 10.59
CA GLY A 213 -20.52 13.11 10.84
C GLY A 213 -19.31 12.35 11.38
N LEU A 214 -19.48 11.15 11.93
CA LEU A 214 -18.40 10.37 12.54
C LEU A 214 -17.50 9.67 11.53
N TYR A 215 -18.06 9.27 10.41
CA TYR A 215 -17.32 8.63 9.32
C TYR A 215 -16.82 9.62 8.28
N GLY A 216 -16.87 10.89 8.63
CA GLY A 216 -16.47 11.96 7.74
C GLY A 216 -17.54 12.36 6.73
N LEU A 217 -17.21 13.36 5.95
CA LEU A 217 -18.06 13.84 4.87
C LEU A 217 -18.25 12.72 3.84
N LYS A 218 -19.49 12.50 3.45
CA LYS A 218 -19.79 11.59 2.33
C LYS A 218 -18.99 12.06 1.11
N PRO A 219 -18.18 11.19 0.53
CA PRO A 219 -17.41 11.60 -0.64
C PRO A 219 -18.36 11.90 -1.77
N ASN A 220 -18.28 13.08 -2.35
CA ASN A 220 -19.17 13.52 -3.44
C ASN A 220 -19.01 12.68 -4.71
N PHE A 221 -17.89 11.97 -4.83
CA PHE A 221 -17.56 11.13 -5.98
C PHE A 221 -18.04 9.69 -5.86
N LEU A 222 -18.53 9.28 -4.70
CA LEU A 222 -19.20 8.00 -4.58
C LEU A 222 -20.58 8.12 -5.23
N GLY A 223 -20.85 7.23 -6.14
CA GLY A 223 -22.09 7.23 -6.91
C GLY A 223 -23.34 7.33 -6.03
N ASP A 224 -24.42 7.70 -6.64
CA ASP A 224 -25.74 7.95 -6.02
C ASP A 224 -26.21 6.89 -5.01
N ASN A 225 -25.72 5.68 -5.15
CA ASN A 225 -26.08 4.56 -4.27
C ASN A 225 -25.63 4.70 -2.84
N LEU A 226 -24.45 5.31 -2.64
CA LEU A 226 -23.88 5.54 -1.31
C LEU A 226 -24.52 6.76 -0.62
N ILE A 227 -25.08 7.67 -1.41
CA ILE A 227 -25.67 8.92 -0.93
C ILE A 227 -27.16 8.72 -0.57
N LYS A 228 -27.84 7.82 -1.28
CA LYS A 228 -29.31 7.65 -1.18
C LYS A 228 -29.77 6.56 -0.23
N VAL A 229 -28.90 6.00 0.56
CA VAL A 229 -29.31 4.97 1.52
C VAL A 229 -30.21 5.59 2.59
N LYS A 230 -31.49 5.27 2.51
CA LYS A 230 -32.45 5.59 3.56
C LYS A 230 -32.41 4.54 4.65
N TYR A 231 -32.41 4.97 5.90
CA TYR A 231 -32.50 4.08 7.03
C TYR A 231 -33.95 3.56 7.15
N PRO A 232 -34.18 2.25 7.12
CA PRO A 232 -35.51 1.74 7.41
C PRO A 232 -35.84 2.02 8.87
N GLY A 233 -36.95 2.67 9.12
CA GLY A 233 -37.47 2.86 10.47
C GLY A 233 -37.28 4.24 11.08
N ARG A 234 -37.10 5.30 10.30
CA ARG A 234 -37.28 6.68 10.71
C ARG A 234 -38.26 7.39 9.82
#